data_cac5947b6381d04bc88451d9f73535b3
#
_entry.id   cac5947b6381d04bc88451d9f73535b3
#
_cell.length_a   1.000
_cell.length_b   1.000
_cell.length_c   1.000
_cell.angle_alpha   90.00
_cell.angle_beta   90.00
_cell.angle_gamma   90.00
#
_symmetry.space_group_name_H-M   'P 1'
#
loop_
_entity.id
_entity.type
_entity.pdbx_description
1 polymer ?
#
loop_
_entity_poly.entity_id
_entity_poly.type
_entity_poly.pdbx_seq_one_letter_code
_entity_poly.pdbx_strand_id
1 'polypeptide(L)'
;MAKLTVVYWRDIPAQVIVKAGRQTAKRQLTERFEKAIDRAAMRAKLRDTDSYLAEWRRSDPADCGDDLEAVATAEAERLEAAYDEARLAALVASGGVDSV
;
A
#
# COMPACT_ATOMS: atom_id res chain seq x y z
N MET A 1 -20.97 -5.39 7.77
CA MET A 1 -19.71 -5.30 8.50
C MET A 1 -18.64 -4.65 7.65
N ALA A 2 -17.86 -3.75 8.23
CA ALA A 2 -16.82 -3.06 7.49
C ALA A 2 -15.58 -3.93 7.36
N LYS A 3 -14.93 -3.84 6.22
CA LYS A 3 -13.70 -4.57 5.91
C LYS A 3 -12.61 -3.60 5.46
N LEU A 4 -11.42 -3.79 5.97
CA LEU A 4 -10.26 -2.98 5.63
C LEU A 4 -9.33 -3.78 4.73
N THR A 5 -8.89 -3.16 3.63
CA THR A 5 -7.95 -3.75 2.69
C THR A 5 -6.85 -2.75 2.38
N VAL A 6 -5.60 -3.20 2.32
CA VAL A 6 -4.48 -2.36 1.90
C VAL A 6 -4.01 -2.84 0.53
N VAL A 7 -3.82 -1.90 -0.38
CA VAL A 7 -3.29 -2.19 -1.71
C VAL A 7 -1.78 -2.00 -1.67
N TYR A 8 -1.06 -3.02 -2.10
CA TYR A 8 0.41 -3.04 -2.12
C TYR A 8 0.93 -3.21 -3.54
N TRP A 9 2.08 -2.61 -3.81
CA TRP A 9 2.90 -2.99 -4.94
C TRP A 9 4.09 -3.76 -4.38
N ARG A 10 4.11 -5.07 -4.60
CA ARG A 10 4.98 -5.99 -3.87
C ARG A 10 4.79 -5.79 -2.36
N ASP A 11 5.80 -5.31 -1.62
CA ASP A 11 5.67 -5.09 -0.18
C ASP A 11 5.58 -3.62 0.21
N ILE A 12 5.34 -2.73 -0.76
CA ILE A 12 5.19 -1.29 -0.51
C ILE A 12 3.70 -0.94 -0.53
N PRO A 13 3.15 -0.44 0.58
CA PRO A 13 1.73 -0.05 0.60
C PRO A 13 1.50 1.22 -0.22
N ALA A 14 0.35 1.32 -0.84
CA ALA A 14 -0.01 2.46 -1.67
C ALA A 14 -1.32 3.11 -1.26
N GLN A 15 -2.29 2.32 -0.81
CA GLN A 15 -3.64 2.82 -0.58
C GLN A 15 -4.37 1.97 0.44
N VAL A 16 -5.24 2.61 1.21
CA VAL A 16 -6.14 1.94 2.16
C VAL A 16 -7.56 2.04 1.63
N ILE A 17 -8.30 0.93 1.66
CA ILE A 17 -9.70 0.88 1.24
C ILE A 17 -10.51 0.27 2.38
N VAL A 18 -11.59 0.95 2.78
CA VAL A 18 -12.52 0.43 3.78
C VAL A 18 -13.91 0.38 3.15
N LYS A 19 -14.53 -0.79 3.20
CA LYS A 19 -15.85 -1.01 2.61
C LYS A 19 -16.84 -1.54 3.62
N ALA A 20 -18.09 -1.05 3.52
CA ALA A 20 -19.21 -1.58 4.29
C ALA A 20 -20.46 -1.50 3.40
N GLY A 21 -20.88 -2.63 2.85
CA GLY A 21 -21.98 -2.67 1.91
C GLY A 21 -21.68 -1.82 0.67
N ARG A 22 -22.47 -0.76 0.47
CA ARG A 22 -22.28 0.13 -0.68
C ARG A 22 -21.39 1.33 -0.39
N GLN A 23 -20.99 1.48 0.87
CA GLN A 23 -20.14 2.60 1.26
C GLN A 23 -18.67 2.22 1.16
N THR A 24 -17.86 3.16 0.73
CA THR A 24 -16.41 2.95 0.59
C THR A 24 -15.68 4.23 1.00
N ALA A 25 -14.63 4.07 1.81
CA ALA A 25 -13.70 5.15 2.11
C ALA A 25 -12.32 4.72 1.61
N LYS A 26 -11.61 5.63 0.98
CA LYS A 26 -10.27 5.37 0.46
C LYS A 26 -9.31 6.46 0.94
N ARG A 27 -8.10 6.05 1.26
CA ARG A 27 -7.02 6.98 1.59
C ARG A 27 -5.77 6.55 0.87
N GLN A 28 -5.30 7.41 -0.02
CA GLN A 28 -4.05 7.20 -0.71
C GLN A 28 -2.92 7.63 0.22
N LEU A 29 -1.85 6.85 0.28
CA LEU A 29 -0.68 7.23 1.06
C LEU A 29 0.05 8.39 0.39
N THR A 30 0.95 9.04 1.13
CA THR A 30 1.63 10.23 0.62
C THR A 30 2.52 9.90 -0.57
N GLU A 31 2.92 10.93 -1.29
CA GLU A 31 3.69 10.82 -2.53
C GLU A 31 4.98 10.01 -2.38
N ARG A 32 5.59 10.02 -1.20
CA ARG A 32 6.83 9.26 -0.98
C ARG A 32 6.66 7.76 -1.21
N PHE A 33 5.46 7.23 -0.98
CA PHE A 33 5.15 5.82 -1.26
C PHE A 33 5.06 5.57 -2.76
N GLU A 34 4.40 6.46 -3.49
CA GLU A 34 4.30 6.36 -4.94
C GLU A 34 5.67 6.42 -5.60
N LYS A 35 6.52 7.34 -5.14
CA LYS A 35 7.89 7.46 -5.64
C LYS A 35 8.72 6.22 -5.31
N ALA A 36 8.52 5.64 -4.13
CA ALA A 36 9.22 4.42 -3.74
C ALA A 36 8.82 3.26 -4.65
N ILE A 37 7.54 3.14 -4.99
CA ILE A 37 7.06 2.10 -5.90
C ILE A 37 7.69 2.26 -7.28
N ASP A 38 7.72 3.48 -7.81
CA ASP A 38 8.33 3.75 -9.12
C ASP A 38 9.81 3.37 -9.13
N ARG A 39 10.53 3.76 -8.09
CA ARG A 39 11.95 3.46 -7.97
C ARG A 39 12.21 1.96 -7.81
N ALA A 40 11.37 1.28 -7.03
CA ALA A 40 11.47 -0.16 -6.83
C ALA A 40 11.24 -0.92 -8.14
N ALA A 41 10.27 -0.47 -8.93
CA ALA A 41 9.99 -1.07 -10.23
C ALA A 41 11.17 -0.91 -11.18
N MET A 42 11.81 0.26 -11.19
CA MET A 42 13.00 0.50 -11.99
C MET A 42 14.16 -0.35 -11.53
N ARG A 43 14.34 -0.50 -10.23
CA ARG A 43 15.38 -1.33 -9.64
C ARG A 43 15.20 -2.81 -9.99
N ALA A 44 13.95 -3.26 -10.02
CA ALA A 44 13.59 -4.64 -10.37
C ALA A 44 13.60 -4.86 -11.89
N LYS A 45 13.84 -3.81 -12.68
CA LYS A 45 13.87 -3.86 -14.13
C LYS A 45 12.55 -4.28 -14.77
N LEU A 46 11.45 -3.95 -14.13
CA LEU A 46 10.11 -4.21 -14.66
C LEU A 46 9.74 -3.11 -15.63
N ARG A 47 10.18 -3.26 -16.86
CA ARG A 47 10.05 -2.21 -17.89
C ARG A 47 8.75 -2.27 -18.67
N ASP A 48 8.13 -3.44 -18.77
CA ASP A 48 6.86 -3.55 -19.48
C ASP A 48 5.70 -3.37 -18.52
N THR A 49 4.59 -2.90 -19.08
CA THR A 49 3.39 -2.60 -18.29
C THR A 49 2.83 -3.85 -17.61
N ASP A 50 2.83 -4.97 -18.30
CA ASP A 50 2.26 -6.20 -17.78
C ASP A 50 3.01 -6.71 -16.55
N SER A 51 4.34 -6.68 -16.59
CA SER A 51 5.16 -7.10 -15.43
C SER A 51 4.96 -6.19 -14.24
N TYR A 52 4.87 -4.88 -14.48
CA TYR A 52 4.62 -3.90 -13.43
C TYR A 52 3.25 -4.11 -12.79
N LEU A 53 2.21 -4.25 -13.60
CA LEU A 53 0.84 -4.41 -13.11
C LEU A 53 0.62 -5.73 -12.39
N ALA A 54 1.34 -6.78 -12.77
CA ALA A 54 1.21 -8.09 -12.14
C ALA A 54 1.64 -8.08 -10.66
N GLU A 55 2.43 -7.08 -10.24
CA GLU A 55 2.93 -7.00 -8.87
C GLU A 55 1.98 -6.28 -7.90
N TRP A 56 0.89 -5.70 -8.40
CA TRP A 56 -0.12 -5.12 -7.54
C TRP A 56 -0.91 -6.22 -6.85
N ARG A 57 -1.10 -6.08 -5.55
CA ARG A 57 -1.88 -7.04 -4.78
C ARG A 57 -2.65 -6.36 -3.66
N ARG A 58 -3.62 -7.05 -3.13
CA ARG A 58 -4.42 -6.57 -2.01
C ARG A 58 -4.23 -7.50 -0.82
N SER A 59 -4.18 -6.91 0.38
CA SER A 59 -4.19 -7.71 1.59
C SER A 59 -5.55 -8.40 1.74
N ASP A 60 -5.59 -9.45 2.57
CA ASP A 60 -6.87 -10.09 2.90
C ASP A 60 -7.75 -9.07 3.65
N PRO A 61 -9.06 -9.01 3.31
CA PRO A 61 -9.96 -8.10 4.02
C PRO A 61 -10.00 -8.44 5.52
N ALA A 62 -9.87 -7.41 6.35
CA ALA A 62 -9.89 -7.57 7.81
C ALA A 62 -11.07 -6.81 8.39
N ASP A 63 -11.71 -7.38 9.41
CA ASP A 63 -12.80 -6.69 10.10
C ASP A 63 -12.29 -5.40 10.74
N CYS A 64 -13.10 -4.36 10.68
CA CYS A 64 -12.75 -3.05 11.23
C CYS A 64 -13.97 -2.33 11.76
N GLY A 65 -13.76 -1.14 12.31
CA GLY A 65 -14.85 -0.32 12.84
C GLY A 65 -15.77 0.21 11.75
N ASP A 66 -16.92 0.70 12.16
CA ASP A 66 -17.98 1.14 11.25
C ASP A 66 -17.80 2.56 10.72
N ASP A 67 -16.95 3.37 11.34
CA ASP A 67 -16.62 4.71 10.84
C ASP A 67 -15.53 4.58 9.78
N LEU A 68 -15.96 4.42 8.52
CA LEU A 68 -15.07 4.10 7.42
C LEU A 68 -13.97 5.15 7.23
N GLU A 69 -14.33 6.42 7.31
CA GLU A 69 -13.36 7.51 7.14
C GLU A 69 -12.31 7.51 8.26
N ALA A 70 -12.75 7.33 9.51
CA ALA A 70 -11.85 7.30 10.64
C ALA A 70 -10.92 6.09 10.57
N VAL A 71 -11.44 4.93 10.20
CA VAL A 71 -10.64 3.71 10.05
C VAL A 71 -9.61 3.87 8.94
N ALA A 72 -10.02 4.39 7.79
CA ALA A 72 -9.12 4.59 6.66
C ALA A 72 -8.00 5.57 7.02
N THR A 73 -8.33 6.67 7.66
CA THR A 73 -7.35 7.68 8.09
C THR A 73 -6.36 7.11 9.10
N ALA A 74 -6.87 6.39 10.11
CA ALA A 74 -6.02 5.81 11.15
C ALA A 74 -5.04 4.78 10.55
N GLU A 75 -5.51 3.95 9.63
CA GLU A 75 -4.65 2.95 9.01
C GLU A 75 -3.61 3.60 8.10
N ALA A 76 -3.99 4.63 7.35
CA ALA A 76 -3.04 5.37 6.52
C ALA A 76 -1.94 6.00 7.39
N GLU A 77 -2.31 6.62 8.51
CA GLU A 77 -1.34 7.21 9.44
C GLU A 77 -0.43 6.14 10.04
N ARG A 78 -0.99 4.98 10.38
CA ARG A 78 -0.20 3.87 10.92
C ARG A 78 0.84 3.40 9.90
N LEU A 79 0.44 3.26 8.64
CA LEU A 79 1.35 2.85 7.59
C LEU A 79 2.41 3.92 7.31
N GLU A 80 2.04 5.20 7.34
CA GLU A 80 3.00 6.30 7.17
C GLU A 80 4.08 6.26 8.26
N ALA A 81 3.69 5.95 9.48
CA ALA A 81 4.63 5.87 10.60
C ALA A 81 5.47 4.59 10.55
N ALA A 82 4.87 3.47 10.16
CA ALA A 82 5.55 2.18 10.11
C ALA A 82 6.58 2.10 8.98
N TYR A 83 6.34 2.81 7.89
CA TYR A 83 7.22 2.81 6.72
C TYR A 83 7.95 4.14 6.64
N ASP A 84 8.93 4.34 7.51
CA ASP A 84 9.75 5.55 7.48
C ASP A 84 10.67 5.56 6.25
N GLU A 85 11.42 6.64 6.08
CA GLU A 85 12.29 6.80 4.91
C GLU A 85 13.31 5.69 4.80
N ALA A 86 13.88 5.26 5.92
CA ALA A 86 14.90 4.19 5.92
C ALA A 86 14.30 2.88 5.45
N ARG A 87 13.09 2.55 5.92
CA ARG A 87 12.41 1.32 5.52
C ARG A 87 12.02 1.35 4.05
N LEU A 88 11.49 2.48 3.57
CA LEU A 88 11.16 2.64 2.16
C LEU A 88 12.41 2.54 1.29
N ALA A 89 13.51 3.15 1.69
CA ALA A 89 14.77 3.06 0.96
C ALA A 89 15.26 1.62 0.87
N ALA A 90 15.14 0.85 1.95
CA ALA A 90 15.51 -0.56 1.96
C ALA A 90 14.63 -1.37 1.00
N LEU A 91 13.33 -1.10 0.97
CA LEU A 91 12.41 -1.75 0.04
C LEU A 91 12.73 -1.41 -1.41
N VAL A 92 13.04 -0.14 -1.68
CA VAL A 92 13.45 0.28 -3.03
C VAL A 92 14.71 -0.48 -3.45
N ALA A 93 15.70 -0.58 -2.57
CA ALA A 93 16.94 -1.28 -2.86
C ALA A 93 16.72 -2.76 -3.17
N SER A 94 15.68 -3.36 -2.58
CA SER A 94 15.32 -4.77 -2.80
C SER A 94 14.31 -4.96 -3.94
N GLY A 95 14.02 -3.92 -4.71
CA GLY A 95 13.04 -4.01 -5.80
C GLY A 95 11.61 -4.10 -5.33
N GLY A 96 11.32 -3.63 -4.11
CA GLY A 96 9.98 -3.63 -3.53
C GLY A 96 9.65 -4.84 -2.68
N VAL A 97 10.57 -5.79 -2.55
CA VAL A 97 10.36 -7.01 -1.75
C VAL A 97 11.05 -6.86 -0.40
N ASP A 98 10.34 -7.20 0.66
CA ASP A 98 10.90 -7.17 2.01
C ASP A 98 11.84 -8.36 2.18
N SER A 99 13.14 -8.07 2.21
CA SER A 99 14.16 -9.11 2.32
C SER A 99 14.52 -9.31 3.80
N VAL A 100 13.71 -10.01 4.50
CA VAL A 100 13.99 -10.32 5.91
C VAL A 100 14.91 -11.51 6.01
#